data_aa7cab8c5206aaf393dade6a4af7e32b
#
_entry.id   aa7cab8c5206aaf393dade6a4af7e32b
#
_cell.length_a   1.000
_cell.length_b   1.000
_cell.length_c   1.000
_cell.angle_alpha   90.00
_cell.angle_beta   90.00
_cell.angle_gamma   90.00
#
_symmetry.space_group_name_H-M   'P 1'
#
loop_
_entity.id
_entity.type
_entity.pdbx_description
1 polymer ?
#
loop_
_entity_poly.entity_id
_entity_poly.type
_entity_poly.pdbx_seq_one_letter_code
_entity_poly.pdbx_strand_id
1 'polypeptide(L)'
;MKKIIRSVLCIFLFVLVCTPVFASDYSSLTVTCPVSNIDVRLYRVADADYNLMGAFKSYSVSKDWNILGDYIDRDNIECDDEVKSDSDGKALFSHLTKGVYLVKALDNADYTMSVSVVYVDKDCDVELKYEPRVETTSLRVQKVWKDDDKKNRPSFIGVDLLGDGKVVDHQVLSEENHWTYVWNDLSGDMR
;
A
#
# COMPACT_ATOMS: atom_id res chain seq x y z
N MET A 1 89.91 22.34 -9.03
CA MET A 1 88.69 21.97 -9.80
C MET A 1 87.50 21.91 -8.86
N LYS A 2 86.68 22.96 -8.84
CA LYS A 2 85.46 23.02 -7.96
C LYS A 2 84.25 22.58 -8.79
N LYS A 3 83.64 21.47 -8.40
CA LYS A 3 82.39 20.99 -9.02
C LYS A 3 81.22 21.77 -8.43
N ILE A 4 80.52 22.52 -9.27
CA ILE A 4 79.25 23.18 -8.91
C ILE A 4 78.13 22.18 -9.10
N ILE A 5 77.52 21.77 -8.01
CA ILE A 5 76.29 20.97 -8.03
C ILE A 5 75.13 21.94 -8.20
N ARG A 6 74.52 21.94 -9.39
CA ARG A 6 73.22 22.61 -9.60
C ARG A 6 72.09 21.77 -9.06
N SER A 7 71.52 22.20 -7.94
CA SER A 7 70.30 21.64 -7.38
C SER A 7 69.13 22.17 -8.22
N VAL A 8 68.44 21.26 -8.93
CA VAL A 8 67.21 21.58 -9.64
C VAL A 8 66.04 21.38 -8.62
N LEU A 9 65.52 22.52 -8.18
CA LEU A 9 64.32 22.54 -7.31
C LEU A 9 63.06 22.34 -8.20
N CYS A 10 62.54 21.12 -8.26
CA CYS A 10 61.25 20.85 -8.87
C CYS A 10 60.14 21.39 -7.95
N ILE A 11 59.58 22.54 -8.31
CA ILE A 11 58.35 23.05 -7.68
C ILE A 11 57.19 22.27 -8.28
N PHE A 12 56.66 21.31 -7.54
CA PHE A 12 55.38 20.63 -7.83
C PHE A 12 54.25 21.62 -7.54
N LEU A 13 53.75 22.29 -8.60
CA LEU A 13 52.56 23.12 -8.51
C LEU A 13 51.32 22.16 -8.39
N PHE A 14 50.86 21.94 -7.17
CA PHE A 14 49.63 21.20 -6.91
C PHE A 14 48.45 22.09 -7.30
N VAL A 15 47.98 21.97 -8.53
CA VAL A 15 46.75 22.62 -8.96
C VAL A 15 45.59 21.87 -8.28
N LEU A 16 45.07 22.45 -7.21
CA LEU A 16 43.83 21.99 -6.56
C LEU A 16 42.69 22.30 -7.53
N VAL A 17 42.34 21.32 -8.37
CA VAL A 17 41.16 21.41 -9.20
C VAL A 17 39.95 21.25 -8.25
N CYS A 18 39.41 22.40 -7.83
CA CYS A 18 38.14 22.45 -7.15
C CYS A 18 37.05 22.13 -8.17
N THR A 19 36.72 20.87 -8.32
CA THR A 19 35.55 20.49 -9.10
C THR A 19 34.30 21.03 -8.38
N PRO A 20 33.49 21.86 -9.03
CA PRO A 20 32.22 22.25 -8.40
C PRO A 20 31.40 20.96 -8.15
N VAL A 21 31.12 20.67 -6.91
CA VAL A 21 30.12 19.69 -6.54
C VAL A 21 28.80 20.34 -6.91
N PHE A 22 28.27 20.01 -8.09
CA PHE A 22 26.89 20.34 -8.42
C PHE A 22 26.05 19.55 -7.45
N ALA A 23 25.26 20.23 -6.64
CA ALA A 23 24.20 19.61 -5.90
C ALA A 23 23.33 18.86 -6.92
N SER A 24 23.11 17.60 -6.71
CA SER A 24 22.22 16.80 -7.55
C SER A 24 20.83 17.43 -7.47
N ASP A 25 20.25 17.83 -8.59
CA ASP A 25 18.85 18.27 -8.66
C ASP A 25 17.86 17.12 -8.44
N TYR A 26 18.39 15.96 -8.11
CA TYR A 26 17.62 14.72 -7.90
C TYR A 26 17.69 14.27 -6.46
N SER A 27 16.57 13.78 -6.00
CA SER A 27 16.39 13.21 -4.66
C SER A 27 16.04 11.73 -4.74
N SER A 28 16.09 11.06 -3.60
CA SER A 28 15.60 9.70 -3.42
C SER A 28 14.43 9.65 -2.44
N LEU A 29 13.55 8.69 -2.64
CA LEU A 29 12.45 8.36 -1.74
C LEU A 29 12.57 6.90 -1.33
N THR A 30 12.73 6.66 -0.04
CA THR A 30 12.67 5.32 0.55
C THR A 30 11.26 5.08 1.08
N VAL A 31 10.63 4.03 0.60
CA VAL A 31 9.30 3.60 1.05
C VAL A 31 9.45 2.38 1.93
N THR A 32 8.96 2.45 3.17
CA THR A 32 8.95 1.31 4.09
C THR A 32 7.58 0.64 4.08
N CYS A 33 7.57 -0.65 3.73
CA CYS A 33 6.42 -1.53 3.73
C CYS A 33 6.42 -2.42 4.97
N PRO A 34 5.26 -2.97 5.40
CA PRO A 34 5.17 -3.86 6.57
C PRO A 34 5.92 -5.18 6.42
N VAL A 35 6.10 -5.62 5.18
CA VAL A 35 6.78 -6.88 4.83
C VAL A 35 7.60 -6.71 3.55
N SER A 36 8.49 -7.67 3.29
CA SER A 36 9.30 -7.73 2.08
C SER A 36 8.47 -8.18 0.85
N ASN A 37 9.04 -7.97 -0.33
CA ASN A 37 8.52 -8.46 -1.61
C ASN A 37 7.16 -7.86 -2.01
N ILE A 38 6.88 -6.63 -1.58
CA ILE A 38 5.71 -5.84 -1.98
C ILE A 38 6.06 -5.02 -3.22
N ASP A 39 5.21 -5.03 -4.22
CA ASP A 39 5.33 -4.15 -5.39
C ASP A 39 4.83 -2.75 -5.01
N VAL A 40 5.72 -1.76 -5.11
CA VAL A 40 5.45 -0.36 -4.78
C VAL A 40 5.51 0.46 -6.06
N ARG A 41 4.45 1.19 -6.35
CA ARG A 41 4.29 2.04 -7.51
C ARG A 41 4.39 3.50 -7.15
N LEU A 42 5.09 4.24 -7.98
CA LEU A 42 5.28 5.68 -7.82
C LEU A 42 4.60 6.42 -8.98
N TYR A 43 3.89 7.49 -8.65
CA TYR A 43 3.20 8.36 -9.62
C TYR A 43 3.58 9.81 -9.34
N ARG A 44 4.13 10.52 -10.31
CA ARG A 44 4.37 11.95 -10.18
C ARG A 44 3.08 12.71 -10.48
N VAL A 45 2.40 13.18 -9.45
CA VAL A 45 1.07 13.78 -9.57
C VAL A 45 1.08 15.29 -9.79
N ALA A 46 2.12 15.99 -9.27
CA ALA A 46 2.25 17.44 -9.46
C ALA A 46 3.71 17.90 -9.49
N ASP A 47 3.92 19.09 -10.02
CA ASP A 47 5.20 19.80 -9.98
C ASP A 47 5.51 20.39 -8.59
N ALA A 48 6.63 21.16 -8.51
CA ALA A 48 7.07 21.80 -7.27
C ALA A 48 6.11 22.90 -6.76
N ASP A 49 5.27 23.43 -7.62
CA ASP A 49 4.29 24.49 -7.34
C ASP A 49 2.88 23.92 -7.15
N TYR A 50 2.76 22.58 -6.99
CA TYR A 50 1.51 21.85 -6.80
C TYR A 50 0.56 21.88 -8.01
N ASN A 51 1.05 22.17 -9.23
CA ASN A 51 0.25 22.03 -10.44
C ASN A 51 0.21 20.56 -10.86
N LEU A 52 -0.99 20.03 -11.01
CA LEU A 52 -1.20 18.65 -11.46
C LEU A 52 -0.58 18.40 -12.83
N MET A 53 0.04 17.25 -13.00
CA MET A 53 0.82 16.86 -14.18
C MET A 53 0.28 15.59 -14.85
N GLY A 54 0.76 15.34 -16.07
CA GLY A 54 0.52 14.09 -16.79
C GLY A 54 -0.96 13.74 -16.88
N ALA A 55 -1.29 12.51 -16.53
CA ALA A 55 -2.66 11.98 -16.49
C ALA A 55 -3.53 12.70 -15.43
N PHE A 56 -2.92 13.34 -14.44
CA PHE A 56 -3.64 13.98 -13.35
C PHE A 56 -4.13 15.40 -13.64
N LYS A 57 -3.74 16.00 -14.77
CA LYS A 57 -4.11 17.40 -15.14
C LYS A 57 -5.60 17.67 -15.19
N SER A 58 -6.41 16.67 -15.49
CA SER A 58 -7.87 16.80 -15.63
C SER A 58 -8.62 16.65 -14.31
N TYR A 59 -7.93 16.26 -13.23
CA TYR A 59 -8.56 16.06 -11.93
C TYR A 59 -8.55 17.34 -11.10
N SER A 60 -9.44 17.38 -10.12
CA SER A 60 -9.50 18.45 -9.14
C SER A 60 -9.19 17.88 -7.75
N VAL A 61 -8.19 18.45 -7.10
CA VAL A 61 -7.80 18.09 -5.73
C VAL A 61 -8.06 19.30 -4.85
N SER A 62 -8.91 19.14 -3.83
CA SER A 62 -9.23 20.26 -2.93
C SER A 62 -8.34 20.26 -1.68
N LYS A 63 -8.48 19.27 -0.82
CA LYS A 63 -7.75 19.17 0.46
C LYS A 63 -7.09 17.82 0.66
N ASP A 64 -7.67 16.75 0.13
CA ASP A 64 -7.17 15.38 0.27
C ASP A 64 -6.62 14.89 -1.06
N TRP A 65 -5.29 14.80 -1.12
CA TRP A 65 -4.57 14.31 -2.29
C TRP A 65 -4.63 12.78 -2.43
N ASN A 66 -5.00 12.06 -1.36
CA ASN A 66 -5.11 10.60 -1.41
C ASN A 66 -6.23 10.13 -2.35
N ILE A 67 -7.22 10.97 -2.63
CA ILE A 67 -8.27 10.69 -3.61
C ILE A 67 -7.72 10.38 -5.01
N LEU A 68 -6.51 10.82 -5.32
CA LEU A 68 -5.84 10.48 -6.58
C LEU A 68 -5.56 8.99 -6.69
N GLY A 69 -5.44 8.29 -5.56
CA GLY A 69 -5.31 6.83 -5.52
C GLY A 69 -6.52 6.11 -6.13
N ASP A 70 -7.73 6.60 -5.83
CA ASP A 70 -8.98 6.05 -6.40
C ASP A 70 -9.05 6.29 -7.92
N TYR A 71 -8.54 7.42 -8.39
CA TYR A 71 -8.50 7.74 -9.82
C TYR A 71 -7.51 6.85 -10.59
N ILE A 72 -6.39 6.48 -9.96
CA ILE A 72 -5.43 5.54 -10.55
C ILE A 72 -6.12 4.21 -10.88
N ASP A 73 -6.88 3.65 -9.95
CA ASP A 73 -7.56 2.38 -10.14
C ASP A 73 -8.72 2.49 -11.13
N ARG A 74 -9.55 3.54 -11.00
CA ARG A 74 -10.72 3.75 -11.84
C ARG A 74 -10.35 3.94 -13.31
N ASP A 75 -9.30 4.73 -13.56
CA ASP A 75 -8.92 5.17 -14.90
C ASP A 75 -7.70 4.41 -15.45
N ASN A 76 -7.24 3.41 -14.69
CA ASN A 76 -6.09 2.54 -15.01
C ASN A 76 -4.84 3.34 -15.41
N ILE A 77 -4.46 4.31 -14.56
CA ILE A 77 -3.31 5.19 -14.80
C ILE A 77 -2.02 4.39 -14.59
N GLU A 78 -1.14 4.41 -15.58
CA GLU A 78 0.17 3.77 -15.50
C GLU A 78 1.09 4.52 -14.51
N CYS A 79 1.90 3.76 -13.75
CA CYS A 79 2.89 4.33 -12.85
C CYS A 79 4.11 4.87 -13.63
N ASP A 80 4.79 5.85 -13.04
CA ASP A 80 6.05 6.36 -13.57
C ASP A 80 7.23 5.42 -13.25
N ASP A 81 7.15 4.71 -12.11
CA ASP A 81 8.16 3.74 -11.68
C ASP A 81 7.54 2.68 -10.77
N GLU A 82 8.13 1.48 -10.74
CA GLU A 82 7.71 0.36 -9.89
C GLU A 82 8.95 -0.34 -9.32
N VAL A 83 8.99 -0.47 -8.01
CA VAL A 83 10.08 -1.13 -7.27
C VAL A 83 9.50 -2.13 -6.28
N LYS A 84 10.13 -3.31 -6.20
CA LYS A 84 9.78 -4.31 -5.20
C LYS A 84 10.54 -4.07 -3.90
N SER A 85 9.86 -4.11 -2.74
CA SER A 85 10.52 -3.97 -1.44
C SER A 85 11.50 -5.11 -1.18
N ASP A 86 12.63 -4.78 -0.60
CA ASP A 86 13.73 -5.69 -0.26
C ASP A 86 13.42 -6.54 1.00
N SER A 87 14.42 -7.27 1.51
CA SER A 87 14.32 -8.10 2.71
C SER A 87 13.95 -7.33 3.98
N ASP A 88 14.24 -6.02 4.02
CA ASP A 88 13.95 -5.13 5.14
C ASP A 88 12.62 -4.38 4.95
N GLY A 89 11.85 -4.72 3.91
CA GLY A 89 10.61 -4.07 3.53
C GLY A 89 10.78 -2.72 2.86
N LYS A 90 11.98 -2.39 2.34
CA LYS A 90 12.28 -1.08 1.76
C LYS A 90 12.25 -1.11 0.24
N ALA A 91 11.56 -0.15 -0.36
CA ALA A 91 11.60 0.14 -1.79
C ALA A 91 12.23 1.52 -2.00
N LEU A 92 13.30 1.59 -2.80
CA LEU A 92 14.06 2.81 -3.06
C LEU A 92 13.79 3.33 -4.47
N PHE A 93 13.25 4.53 -4.57
CA PHE A 93 13.14 5.30 -5.80
C PHE A 93 14.23 6.37 -5.84
N SER A 94 14.95 6.44 -6.95
CA SER A 94 16.09 7.34 -7.12
C SER A 94 15.87 8.30 -8.29
N HIS A 95 16.67 9.36 -8.36
CA HIS A 95 16.63 10.34 -9.45
C HIS A 95 15.29 11.06 -9.57
N LEU A 96 14.61 11.27 -8.47
CA LEU A 96 13.34 11.99 -8.42
C LEU A 96 13.59 13.48 -8.52
N THR A 97 12.86 14.15 -9.37
CA THR A 97 12.84 15.62 -9.45
C THR A 97 11.87 16.17 -8.41
N LYS A 98 12.12 17.41 -7.97
CA LYS A 98 11.23 18.08 -7.01
C LYS A 98 9.79 18.11 -7.47
N GLY A 99 8.85 17.75 -6.57
CA GLY A 99 7.42 17.68 -6.87
C GLY A 99 6.63 16.83 -5.89
N VAL A 100 5.37 16.61 -6.22
CA VAL A 100 4.44 15.79 -5.44
C VAL A 100 4.31 14.41 -6.08
N TYR A 101 4.50 13.39 -5.27
CA TYR A 101 4.41 12.00 -5.67
C TYR A 101 3.35 11.28 -4.86
N LEU A 102 2.62 10.38 -5.51
CA LEU A 102 1.76 9.42 -4.85
C LEU A 102 2.45 8.06 -4.88
N VAL A 103 2.54 7.47 -3.70
CA VAL A 103 3.08 6.13 -3.48
C VAL A 103 1.92 5.18 -3.24
N LYS A 104 1.88 4.10 -3.99
CA LYS A 104 0.87 3.04 -3.85
C LYS A 104 1.56 1.69 -3.83
N ALA A 105 1.54 1.00 -2.69
CA ALA A 105 1.90 -0.40 -2.64
C ALA A 105 0.70 -1.27 -3.04
N LEU A 106 0.99 -2.39 -3.70
CA LEU A 106 -0.06 -3.33 -4.05
C LEU A 106 -0.44 -4.17 -2.83
N ASP A 107 -1.73 -4.36 -2.69
CA ASP A 107 -2.29 -5.29 -1.70
C ASP A 107 -1.74 -6.71 -1.92
N ASN A 108 -1.62 -7.44 -0.84
CA ASN A 108 -1.28 -8.87 -0.90
C ASN A 108 -2.32 -9.72 -0.16
N ALA A 109 -2.01 -11.00 0.08
CA ALA A 109 -2.92 -11.91 0.79
C ALA A 109 -3.17 -11.47 2.24
N ASP A 110 -2.17 -10.87 2.89
CA ASP A 110 -2.16 -10.61 4.33
C ASP A 110 -2.53 -9.16 4.68
N TYR A 111 -2.32 -8.22 3.74
CA TYR A 111 -2.45 -6.78 4.02
C TYR A 111 -3.15 -6.02 2.90
N THR A 112 -3.95 -5.03 3.30
CA THR A 112 -4.44 -3.95 2.43
C THR A 112 -3.57 -2.72 2.68
N MET A 113 -3.05 -2.11 1.60
CA MET A 113 -2.10 -1.00 1.67
C MET A 113 -2.80 0.33 1.41
N SER A 114 -2.47 1.34 2.22
CA SER A 114 -2.93 2.70 1.99
C SER A 114 -2.02 3.42 1.00
N VAL A 115 -2.59 4.35 0.23
CA VAL A 115 -1.79 5.28 -0.56
C VAL A 115 -1.18 6.36 0.34
N SER A 116 -0.04 6.90 -0.07
CA SER A 116 0.60 8.03 0.59
C SER A 116 1.01 9.08 -0.42
N VAL A 117 0.82 10.35 -0.07
CA VAL A 117 1.25 11.48 -0.90
C VAL A 117 2.45 12.15 -0.23
N VAL A 118 3.53 12.31 -0.99
CA VAL A 118 4.81 12.81 -0.52
C VAL A 118 5.27 13.98 -1.38
N TYR A 119 5.69 15.06 -0.74
CA TYR A 119 6.41 16.13 -1.43
C TYR A 119 7.92 15.86 -1.35
N VAL A 120 8.54 15.64 -2.50
CA VAL A 120 9.96 15.35 -2.62
C VAL A 120 10.70 16.62 -3.03
N ASP A 121 11.54 17.16 -2.15
CA ASP A 121 12.46 18.28 -2.44
C ASP A 121 13.91 17.96 -2.03
N LYS A 122 14.10 16.86 -1.34
CA LYS A 122 15.35 16.24 -0.88
C LYS A 122 15.12 14.77 -0.61
N ASP A 123 16.17 14.04 -0.30
CA ASP A 123 16.05 12.64 0.15
C ASP A 123 15.10 12.55 1.35
N CYS A 124 14.15 11.64 1.26
CA CYS A 124 13.12 11.46 2.29
C CYS A 124 12.67 10.01 2.40
N ASP A 125 12.02 9.71 3.54
CA ASP A 125 11.48 8.41 3.85
C ASP A 125 9.96 8.54 4.07
N VAL A 126 9.21 7.51 3.68
CA VAL A 126 7.79 7.35 3.97
C VAL A 126 7.51 5.95 4.44
N GLU A 127 6.72 5.84 5.50
CA GLU A 127 6.19 4.58 5.99
C GLU A 127 4.74 4.43 5.53
N LEU A 128 4.44 3.35 4.83
CA LEU A 128 3.09 3.09 4.35
C LEU A 128 2.23 2.55 5.49
N LYS A 129 1.02 3.10 5.60
CA LYS A 129 -0.01 2.54 6.46
C LYS A 129 -0.61 1.30 5.80
N TYR A 130 -0.96 0.33 6.61
CA TYR A 130 -1.55 -0.92 6.18
C TYR A 130 -2.55 -1.44 7.21
N GLU A 131 -3.46 -2.27 6.75
CA GLU A 131 -4.39 -2.99 7.60
C GLU A 131 -4.27 -4.49 7.32
N PRO A 132 -4.16 -5.33 8.35
CA PRO A 132 -4.20 -6.77 8.16
C PRO A 132 -5.53 -7.18 7.53
N ARG A 133 -5.49 -8.06 6.53
CA ARG A 133 -6.68 -8.70 6.00
C ARG A 133 -7.15 -9.77 6.98
N VAL A 134 -8.36 -9.61 7.43
CA VAL A 134 -9.02 -10.65 8.22
C VAL A 134 -9.64 -11.64 7.24
N GLU A 135 -9.18 -12.88 7.25
CA GLU A 135 -9.87 -13.94 6.52
C GLU A 135 -11.26 -14.12 7.11
N THR A 136 -12.27 -13.92 6.27
CA THR A 136 -13.65 -14.18 6.66
C THR A 136 -14.19 -15.40 5.93
N THR A 137 -15.10 -16.10 6.58
CA THR A 137 -15.81 -17.22 6.00
C THR A 137 -17.31 -17.00 6.11
N SER A 138 -18.08 -17.82 5.40
CA SER A 138 -19.53 -17.84 5.54
C SER A 138 -20.01 -19.21 6.00
N LEU A 139 -21.05 -19.21 6.82
CA LEU A 139 -21.71 -20.43 7.30
C LEU A 139 -23.16 -20.40 6.91
N ARG A 140 -23.59 -21.42 6.16
CA ARG A 140 -24.99 -21.61 5.82
C ARG A 140 -25.62 -22.69 6.72
N VAL A 141 -26.74 -22.36 7.31
CA VAL A 141 -27.60 -23.33 8.01
C VAL A 141 -28.88 -23.55 7.22
N GLN A 142 -29.34 -24.79 7.18
CA GLN A 142 -30.62 -25.17 6.59
C GLN A 142 -31.29 -26.23 7.43
N LYS A 143 -32.55 -26.01 7.82
CA LYS A 143 -33.37 -27.02 8.45
C LYS A 143 -34.04 -27.91 7.39
N VAL A 144 -33.78 -29.19 7.44
CA VAL A 144 -34.41 -30.18 6.60
C VAL A 144 -35.33 -31.06 7.45
N TRP A 145 -36.56 -31.19 7.00
CA TRP A 145 -37.54 -32.04 7.64
C TRP A 145 -37.50 -33.44 7.01
N LYS A 146 -37.47 -34.48 7.83
CA LYS A 146 -37.46 -35.88 7.37
C LYS A 146 -38.83 -36.52 7.29
N ASP A 147 -39.89 -35.79 7.64
CA ASP A 147 -41.27 -36.20 7.67
C ASP A 147 -42.05 -35.52 6.54
N ASP A 148 -43.01 -36.19 5.99
CA ASP A 148 -43.91 -35.64 4.95
C ASP A 148 -45.15 -34.95 5.53
N ASP A 149 -45.40 -35.07 6.85
CA ASP A 149 -46.52 -34.45 7.51
C ASP A 149 -46.22 -33.03 7.97
N LYS A 150 -46.61 -32.06 7.15
CA LYS A 150 -46.43 -30.62 7.45
C LYS A 150 -47.25 -30.16 8.67
N LYS A 151 -48.24 -30.95 9.13
CA LYS A 151 -49.19 -30.52 10.19
C LYS A 151 -48.56 -30.36 11.55
N ASN A 152 -47.48 -31.06 11.83
CA ASN A 152 -46.79 -31.04 13.12
C ASN A 152 -45.50 -30.20 13.13
N ARG A 153 -45.23 -29.47 12.06
CA ARG A 153 -44.05 -28.60 12.01
C ARG A 153 -44.27 -27.31 12.79
N PRO A 154 -43.35 -26.88 13.62
CA PRO A 154 -43.44 -25.59 14.27
C PRO A 154 -43.39 -24.47 13.21
N SER A 155 -43.97 -23.32 13.54
CA SER A 155 -43.94 -22.15 12.64
C SER A 155 -42.55 -21.56 12.49
N PHE A 156 -41.67 -21.78 13.46
CA PHE A 156 -40.26 -21.35 13.43
C PHE A 156 -39.41 -22.24 14.32
N ILE A 157 -38.07 -22.18 14.12
CA ILE A 157 -37.06 -22.71 15.02
C ILE A 157 -35.99 -21.66 15.27
N GLY A 158 -35.43 -21.63 16.47
CA GLY A 158 -34.21 -20.86 16.76
C GLY A 158 -32.97 -21.67 16.45
N VAL A 159 -31.95 -21.01 15.95
CA VAL A 159 -30.61 -21.58 15.76
C VAL A 159 -29.57 -20.60 16.28
N ASP A 160 -28.62 -21.11 17.06
CA ASP A 160 -27.56 -20.33 17.63
C ASP A 160 -26.26 -20.57 16.85
N LEU A 161 -25.56 -19.50 16.49
CA LEU A 161 -24.20 -19.57 16.07
C LEU A 161 -23.31 -19.54 17.31
N LEU A 162 -22.43 -20.52 17.43
CA LEU A 162 -21.50 -20.64 18.55
C LEU A 162 -20.08 -20.35 18.07
N GLY A 163 -19.37 -19.48 18.78
CA GLY A 163 -17.94 -19.26 18.66
C GLY A 163 -17.29 -19.54 20.02
N ASP A 164 -16.29 -20.41 20.09
CA ASP A 164 -15.62 -20.83 21.31
C ASP A 164 -16.56 -21.27 22.44
N GLY A 165 -17.67 -21.97 22.07
CA GLY A 165 -18.69 -22.45 23.00
C GLY A 165 -19.64 -21.37 23.56
N LYS A 166 -19.56 -20.14 23.06
CA LYS A 166 -20.46 -19.04 23.42
C LYS A 166 -21.39 -18.71 22.25
N VAL A 167 -22.62 -18.30 22.55
CA VAL A 167 -23.54 -17.81 21.53
C VAL A 167 -23.04 -16.47 21.01
N VAL A 168 -22.75 -16.41 19.71
CA VAL A 168 -22.29 -15.20 18.98
C VAL A 168 -23.50 -14.52 18.33
N ASP A 169 -24.39 -15.31 17.75
CA ASP A 169 -25.60 -14.79 17.11
C ASP A 169 -26.76 -15.81 17.23
N HIS A 170 -27.99 -15.31 17.14
CA HIS A 170 -29.21 -16.08 17.18
C HIS A 170 -30.10 -15.72 16.00
N GLN A 171 -30.54 -16.74 15.23
CA GLN A 171 -31.41 -16.55 14.09
C GLN A 171 -32.65 -17.42 14.16
N VAL A 172 -33.73 -16.95 13.55
CA VAL A 172 -35.01 -17.67 13.48
C VAL A 172 -35.20 -18.17 12.05
N LEU A 173 -35.39 -19.48 11.91
CA LEU A 173 -35.73 -20.10 10.64
C LEU A 173 -37.22 -20.40 10.59
N SER A 174 -37.86 -20.05 9.48
CA SER A 174 -39.27 -20.23 9.23
C SER A 174 -39.53 -20.52 7.74
N GLU A 175 -40.79 -20.70 7.38
CA GLU A 175 -41.17 -20.86 5.96
C GLU A 175 -40.87 -19.60 5.13
N GLU A 176 -40.88 -18.41 5.74
CA GLU A 176 -40.60 -17.14 5.08
C GLU A 176 -39.16 -17.03 4.55
N ASN A 177 -38.21 -17.58 5.29
CA ASN A 177 -36.79 -17.62 4.86
C ASN A 177 -36.37 -19.00 4.32
N HIS A 178 -37.35 -19.81 3.90
CA HIS A 178 -37.13 -21.15 3.36
C HIS A 178 -36.31 -22.06 4.29
N TRP A 179 -36.44 -21.85 5.58
CA TRP A 179 -35.74 -22.61 6.63
C TRP A 179 -34.22 -22.54 6.50
N THR A 180 -33.68 -21.39 5.96
CA THR A 180 -32.27 -21.21 5.67
C THR A 180 -31.81 -19.85 6.16
N TYR A 181 -30.56 -19.80 6.62
CA TYR A 181 -29.84 -18.55 6.91
C TYR A 181 -28.36 -18.67 6.52
N VAL A 182 -27.72 -17.54 6.19
CA VAL A 182 -26.30 -17.48 5.90
C VAL A 182 -25.68 -16.38 6.74
N TRP A 183 -24.74 -16.75 7.58
CA TRP A 183 -23.82 -15.81 8.21
C TRP A 183 -22.67 -15.55 7.26
N ASN A 184 -22.43 -14.29 6.97
CA ASN A 184 -21.28 -13.85 6.18
C ASN A 184 -20.26 -13.18 7.11
N ASP A 185 -19.07 -12.97 6.60
CA ASP A 185 -17.99 -12.23 7.25
C ASP A 185 -17.62 -12.74 8.66
N LEU A 186 -17.75 -14.03 8.87
CA LEU A 186 -17.30 -14.66 10.10
C LEU A 186 -15.77 -14.68 10.15
N SER A 187 -15.17 -14.16 11.24
CA SER A 187 -13.73 -14.21 11.39
C SER A 187 -13.23 -15.66 11.53
N GLY A 188 -12.13 -16.00 10.86
CA GLY A 188 -11.55 -17.35 10.89
C GLY A 188 -11.02 -17.79 12.26
N ASP A 189 -10.93 -16.88 13.23
CA ASP A 189 -10.44 -17.15 14.59
C ASP A 189 -11.52 -17.74 15.51
N MET A 190 -12.78 -17.84 15.07
CA MET A 190 -13.84 -18.51 15.81
C MET A 190 -13.72 -20.04 15.67
N ARG A 191 -13.22 -20.72 16.68
CA ARG A 191 -13.13 -22.19 16.79
C ARG A 191 -14.24 -22.76 17.65
#